data_13dbb52b7034efb9caa8abd4552e1383
#
_entry.id   13dbb52b7034efb9caa8abd4552e1383
#
_cell.length_a   1.000
_cell.length_b   1.000
_cell.length_c   1.000
_cell.angle_alpha   90.00
_cell.angle_beta   90.00
_cell.angle_gamma   90.00
#
_symmetry.space_group_name_H-M   'P 1'
#
loop_
_entity.id
_entity.type
_entity.pdbx_description
1 polymer ?
#
loop_
_entity_poly.entity_id
_entity_poly.type
_entity_poly.pdbx_seq_one_letter_code
_entity_poly.pdbx_strand_id
1 'polypeptide(L)'
;MSVRAFDGRRVVLLDDDWLHIRFRHPEAGPATEPLSSALLQPDEAYRNGRGGVHALRRIDNGHFLVAIYEPTNTEGLVRTAYLTTAKRKDRRYAQSLCLKRS
;
A
#
# COMPACT_ATOMS: atom_id res chain seq x y z
N MET A 1 0.32 0.03 -15.23
CA MET A 1 -0.76 0.83 -14.61
C MET A 1 -0.17 1.93 -13.76
N SER A 2 -0.81 3.06 -13.71
CA SER A 2 -0.42 4.12 -12.79
C SER A 2 -1.66 4.71 -12.14
N VAL A 3 -1.47 5.24 -10.93
CA VAL A 3 -2.55 5.85 -10.16
C VAL A 3 -1.95 7.00 -9.34
N ARG A 4 -2.74 8.05 -9.13
CA ARG A 4 -2.31 9.13 -8.25
C ARG A 4 -2.55 8.70 -6.80
N ALA A 5 -1.49 8.71 -6.00
CA ALA A 5 -1.58 8.34 -4.61
C ALA A 5 -2.14 9.49 -3.77
N PHE A 6 -2.45 9.20 -2.52
CA PHE A 6 -3.01 10.16 -1.57
C PHE A 6 -2.10 11.37 -1.33
N ASP A 7 -0.80 11.21 -1.55
CA ASP A 7 0.19 12.28 -1.36
C ASP A 7 0.43 13.11 -2.62
N GLY A 8 -0.36 12.84 -3.68
CA GLY A 8 -0.27 13.56 -4.94
C GLY A 8 0.72 12.99 -5.94
N ARG A 9 1.50 11.98 -5.55
CA ARG A 9 2.46 11.35 -6.46
C ARG A 9 1.76 10.45 -7.46
N ARG A 10 2.31 10.37 -8.67
CA ARG A 10 1.94 9.34 -9.62
C ARG A 10 2.70 8.07 -9.26
N VAL A 11 1.97 7.04 -8.86
CA VAL A 11 2.57 5.75 -8.46
C VAL A 11 2.36 4.76 -9.58
N VAL A 12 3.44 4.10 -9.99
CA VAL A 12 3.46 3.17 -11.11
C VAL A 12 3.51 1.74 -10.60
N LEU A 13 2.67 0.89 -11.17
CA LEU A 13 2.71 -0.56 -10.97
C LEU A 13 3.12 -1.20 -12.28
N LEU A 14 4.32 -1.77 -12.33
CA LEU A 14 4.82 -2.47 -13.51
C LEU A 14 4.15 -3.85 -13.60
N ASP A 15 3.99 -4.36 -14.83
CA ASP A 15 3.33 -5.64 -15.05
C ASP A 15 4.05 -6.78 -14.34
N ASP A 16 5.37 -6.79 -14.37
CA ASP A 16 6.15 -7.84 -13.68
C ASP A 16 5.95 -7.78 -12.16
N ASP A 17 5.87 -6.59 -11.60
CA ASP A 17 5.62 -6.41 -10.17
C ASP A 17 4.23 -6.88 -9.81
N TRP A 18 3.24 -6.61 -10.66
CA TRP A 18 1.87 -7.07 -10.44
C TRP A 18 1.79 -8.60 -10.46
N LEU A 19 2.46 -9.24 -11.43
CA LEU A 19 2.51 -10.69 -11.48
C LEU A 19 3.17 -11.28 -10.24
N HIS A 20 4.25 -10.65 -9.76
CA HIS A 20 4.93 -11.07 -8.54
C HIS A 20 4.01 -10.95 -7.32
N ILE A 21 3.28 -9.84 -7.20
CA ILE A 21 2.33 -9.63 -6.12
C ILE A 21 1.26 -10.72 -6.14
N ARG A 22 0.69 -11.00 -7.31
CA ARG A 22 -0.35 -12.03 -7.42
C ARG A 22 0.18 -13.41 -7.05
N PHE A 23 1.43 -13.70 -7.39
CA PHE A 23 2.04 -14.98 -7.07
C PHE A 23 2.30 -15.12 -5.57
N ARG A 24 2.90 -14.10 -4.95
CA ARG A 24 3.29 -14.12 -3.53
C ARG A 24 2.12 -13.83 -2.59
N HIS A 25 1.18 -13.01 -3.03
CA HIS A 25 0.08 -12.53 -2.20
C HIS A 25 -1.24 -12.57 -2.99
N PRO A 26 -1.74 -13.79 -3.32
CA PRO A 26 -3.00 -13.90 -4.07
C PRO A 26 -4.18 -13.28 -3.32
N GLU A 27 -4.07 -13.12 -2.02
CA GLU A 27 -5.10 -12.46 -1.21
C GLU A 27 -5.28 -10.98 -1.59
N ALA A 28 -4.29 -10.36 -2.26
CA ALA A 28 -4.42 -8.97 -2.72
C ALA A 28 -5.46 -8.82 -3.83
N GLY A 29 -5.98 -9.94 -4.33
CA GLY A 29 -7.08 -9.96 -5.28
C GLY A 29 -6.64 -10.21 -6.71
N PRO A 30 -7.60 -10.68 -7.56
CA PRO A 30 -7.31 -10.93 -8.97
C PRO A 30 -7.24 -9.66 -9.81
N ALA A 31 -7.73 -8.53 -9.28
CA ALA A 31 -7.78 -7.26 -9.99
C ALA A 31 -6.93 -6.20 -9.29
N THR A 32 -6.49 -5.19 -10.03
CA THR A 32 -5.67 -4.10 -9.49
C THR A 32 -6.47 -3.07 -8.71
N GLU A 33 -7.79 -3.09 -8.81
CA GLU A 33 -8.64 -2.06 -8.23
C GLU A 33 -8.48 -1.90 -6.71
N PRO A 34 -8.45 -2.98 -5.90
CA PRO A 34 -8.24 -2.82 -4.46
C PRO A 34 -6.92 -2.14 -4.12
N LEU A 35 -5.86 -2.47 -4.86
CA LEU A 35 -4.55 -1.85 -4.69
C LEU A 35 -4.62 -0.36 -5.06
N SER A 36 -5.26 -0.02 -6.18
CA SER A 36 -5.43 1.37 -6.60
C SER A 36 -6.19 2.18 -5.56
N SER A 37 -7.24 1.58 -4.99
CA SER A 37 -8.04 2.24 -3.95
C SER A 37 -7.22 2.50 -2.69
N ALA A 38 -6.38 1.55 -2.30
CA ALA A 38 -5.51 1.72 -1.14
C ALA A 38 -4.51 2.86 -1.36
N LEU A 39 -3.98 2.99 -2.57
CA LEU A 39 -3.04 4.07 -2.89
C LEU A 39 -3.72 5.44 -2.93
N LEU A 40 -4.90 5.49 -3.53
CA LEU A 40 -5.62 6.77 -3.73
C LEU A 40 -6.27 7.26 -2.45
N GLN A 41 -6.95 6.39 -1.73
CA GLN A 41 -7.74 6.74 -0.55
C GLN A 41 -7.49 5.77 0.61
N PRO A 42 -6.27 5.74 1.15
CA PRO A 42 -6.00 4.89 2.30
C PRO A 42 -6.70 5.42 3.54
N ASP A 43 -7.03 4.52 4.44
CA ASP A 43 -7.51 4.88 5.78
C ASP A 43 -6.34 5.32 6.66
N GLU A 44 -5.18 4.71 6.46
CA GLU A 44 -3.96 5.03 7.19
C GLU A 44 -2.78 4.94 6.23
N ALA A 45 -1.75 5.70 6.51
CA ALA A 45 -0.50 5.62 5.76
C ALA A 45 0.68 5.93 6.67
N TYR A 46 1.77 5.20 6.45
CA TYR A 46 2.98 5.29 7.25
C TYR A 46 4.22 5.31 6.38
N ARG A 47 5.27 5.91 6.89
CA ARG A 47 6.59 5.87 6.25
C ARG A 47 7.53 5.06 7.14
N ASN A 48 8.17 4.02 6.58
CA ASN A 48 9.14 3.24 7.34
C ASN A 48 10.51 3.91 7.32
N GLY A 49 11.46 3.36 8.10
CA GLY A 49 12.80 3.91 8.21
C GLY A 49 13.61 3.85 6.93
N ARG A 50 13.17 3.06 5.95
CA ARG A 50 13.84 2.95 4.64
C ARG A 50 13.22 3.87 3.60
N GLY A 51 12.22 4.67 3.98
CA GLY A 51 11.57 5.61 3.10
C GLY A 51 10.38 5.06 2.31
N GLY A 52 10.07 3.78 2.44
CA GLY A 52 8.90 3.20 1.78
C GLY A 52 7.61 3.71 2.39
N VAL A 53 6.60 3.95 1.55
CA VAL A 53 5.29 4.41 1.99
C VAL A 53 4.33 3.22 1.98
N HIS A 54 3.68 3.01 3.12
CA HIS A 54 2.71 1.94 3.34
C HIS A 54 1.32 2.55 3.41
N ALA A 55 0.50 2.32 2.39
CA ALA A 55 -0.86 2.82 2.34
C ALA A 55 -1.81 1.68 2.69
N LEU A 56 -2.64 1.87 3.69
CA LEU A 56 -3.51 0.84 4.24
C LEU A 56 -4.97 1.23 4.04
N ARG A 57 -5.75 0.33 3.47
CA ARG A 57 -7.19 0.51 3.33
C ARG A 57 -7.93 -0.61 4.03
N ARG A 58 -8.86 -0.24 4.90
CA ARG A 58 -9.70 -1.21 5.61
C ARG A 58 -10.57 -1.96 4.59
N ILE A 59 -10.56 -3.28 4.68
CA ILE A 59 -11.39 -4.14 3.84
C ILE A 59 -12.62 -4.60 4.63
N ASP A 60 -12.41 -4.97 5.89
CA ASP A 60 -13.47 -5.37 6.80
C ASP A 60 -13.05 -5.02 8.22
N ASN A 61 -13.84 -5.46 9.22
CA ASN A 61 -13.63 -5.09 10.61
C ASN A 61 -12.24 -5.47 11.16
N GLY A 62 -11.59 -6.45 10.58
CA GLY A 62 -10.32 -6.94 11.13
C GLY A 62 -9.16 -6.93 10.15
N HIS A 63 -9.39 -6.50 8.91
CA HIS A 63 -8.36 -6.65 7.87
C HIS A 63 -8.14 -5.36 7.09
N PHE A 64 -6.88 -5.17 6.69
CA PHE A 64 -6.44 -4.07 5.85
C PHE A 64 -5.65 -4.61 4.66
N LEU A 65 -5.85 -3.99 3.51
CA LEU A 65 -4.95 -4.18 2.37
C LEU A 65 -3.83 -3.16 2.49
N VAL A 66 -2.60 -3.63 2.45
CA VAL A 66 -1.41 -2.78 2.50
C VAL A 66 -0.81 -2.72 1.10
N ALA A 67 -0.61 -1.52 0.59
CA ALA A 67 0.13 -1.29 -0.65
C ALA A 67 1.39 -0.51 -0.30
N ILE A 68 2.55 -1.02 -0.72
CA ILE A 68 3.83 -0.39 -0.40
C ILE A 68 4.46 0.12 -1.69
N TYR A 69 4.85 1.40 -1.69
CA TYR A 69 5.59 1.97 -2.81
C TYR A 69 6.82 2.72 -2.32
N GLU A 70 7.82 2.78 -3.19
CA GLU A 70 9.01 3.59 -2.96
C GLU A 70 8.85 4.92 -3.68
N PRO A 71 8.85 6.05 -2.96
CA PRO A 71 8.80 7.36 -3.61
C PRO A 71 10.13 7.67 -4.28
N THR A 72 10.05 8.22 -5.49
CA THR A 72 11.18 8.83 -6.17
C THR A 72 11.03 10.34 -6.07
N ASN A 73 11.81 11.11 -6.84
CA ASN A 73 11.71 12.57 -6.78
C ASN A 73 10.31 13.08 -7.09
N THR A 74 9.66 12.53 -8.12
CA THR A 74 8.37 12.99 -8.60
C THR A 74 7.30 11.91 -8.64
N GLU A 75 7.70 10.65 -8.57
CA GLU A 75 6.79 9.51 -8.73
C GLU A 75 6.98 8.52 -7.60
N GLY A 76 6.32 7.37 -7.71
CA GLY A 76 6.50 6.25 -6.82
C GLY A 76 6.41 4.95 -7.59
N LEU A 77 7.01 3.90 -7.06
CA LEU A 77 7.03 2.59 -7.67
C LEU A 77 6.50 1.57 -6.69
N VAL A 78 5.40 0.89 -7.05
CA VAL A 78 4.82 -0.14 -6.19
C VAL A 78 5.79 -1.30 -6.06
N ARG A 79 6.00 -1.73 -4.82
CA ARG A 79 6.90 -2.86 -4.52
C ARG A 79 6.14 -4.11 -4.15
N THR A 80 5.07 -4.00 -3.38
CA THR A 80 4.27 -5.14 -2.98
C THR A 80 2.91 -4.71 -2.44
N ALA A 81 2.02 -5.69 -2.28
CA ALA A 81 0.72 -5.50 -1.61
C ALA A 81 0.33 -6.81 -0.94
N TYR A 82 -0.30 -6.72 0.22
CA TYR A 82 -0.73 -7.90 0.97
C TYR A 82 -1.83 -7.52 1.97
N LEU A 83 -2.49 -8.55 2.52
CA LEU A 83 -3.46 -8.34 3.59
C LEU A 83 -2.79 -8.46 4.96
N THR A 84 -3.24 -7.66 5.89
CA THR A 84 -2.82 -7.76 7.29
C THR A 84 -4.02 -7.60 8.21
N THR A 85 -3.85 -7.99 9.48
CA THR A 85 -4.89 -7.79 10.48
C THR A 85 -4.70 -6.46 11.20
N ALA A 86 -5.77 -5.95 11.81
CA ALA A 86 -5.70 -4.73 12.60
C ALA A 86 -4.65 -4.84 13.71
N LYS A 87 -4.59 -5.99 14.38
CA LYS A 87 -3.64 -6.22 15.48
C LYS A 87 -2.20 -6.20 15.00
N ARG A 88 -1.91 -6.89 13.89
CA ARG A 88 -0.56 -6.90 13.30
C ARG A 88 -0.16 -5.53 12.81
N LYS A 89 -1.10 -4.82 12.21
CA LYS A 89 -0.88 -3.46 11.71
C LYS A 89 -0.46 -2.54 12.85
N ASP A 90 -1.19 -2.54 13.94
CA ASP A 90 -0.89 -1.67 15.07
C ASP A 90 0.51 -1.92 15.61
N ARG A 91 0.89 -3.19 15.72
CA ARG A 91 2.23 -3.57 16.18
C ARG A 91 3.31 -3.16 15.18
N ARG A 92 3.07 -3.40 13.89
CA ARG A 92 4.06 -3.15 12.85
C ARG A 92 4.38 -1.67 12.69
N TYR A 93 3.36 -0.81 12.80
CA TYR A 93 3.53 0.61 12.53
C TYR A 93 3.63 1.48 13.77
N ALA A 94 3.78 0.87 14.95
CA ALA A 94 3.85 1.61 16.21
C ALA A 94 4.99 2.64 16.26
N GLN A 95 6.10 2.36 15.57
CA GLN A 95 7.28 3.22 15.57
C GLN A 95 7.46 3.93 14.22
N SER A 96 6.52 3.82 13.30
CA SER A 96 6.62 4.42 11.97
C SER A 96 6.07 5.83 11.98
N LEU A 97 6.57 6.67 11.07
CA LEU A 97 6.02 8.02 10.87
C LEU A 97 4.62 7.90 10.27
N CYS A 98 3.63 8.43 10.96
CA CYS A 98 2.26 8.44 10.48
C CYS A 98 2.07 9.59 9.49
N LEU A 99 1.70 9.25 8.25
CA LEU A 99 1.44 10.23 7.20
C LEU A 99 -0.04 10.58 7.11
N LYS A 100 -0.91 9.61 7.43
CA LYS A 100 -2.36 9.79 7.38
C LYS A 100 -3.01 8.79 8.35
N ARG A 101 -4.04 9.26 9.05
CA ARG A 101 -4.88 8.41 9.89
C ARG A 101 -6.30 8.94 9.87
N SER A 102 -7.23 8.06 9.56
CA SER A 102 -8.65 8.41 9.57
C SER A 102 -9.33 7.91 10.83
#